data_8e402f3bc4bea3867373037ba8e41440
#
_entry.id   8e402f3bc4bea3867373037ba8e41440
#
_cell.length_a   1.000
_cell.length_b   1.000
_cell.length_c   1.000
_cell.angle_alpha   90.00
_cell.angle_beta   90.00
_cell.angle_gamma   90.00
#
_symmetry.space_group_name_H-M   'P 1'
#
loop_
_entity.id
_entity.type
_entity.pdbx_description
1 polymer ?
#
loop_
_entity_poly.entity_id
_entity_poly.type
_entity_poly.pdbx_seq_one_letter_code
_entity_poly.pdbx_strand_id
1 'polypeptide(L)'
;VLDTKDLQVFKVTVNGQDAKFVFGEKHRFKGTPLEITLPFELRRGQEAIVEIAFESSPKSSALQWLTPEQTSGKKHPFLFSQCQATHCRAIFPCQDTPAVKLTYYAEISVPKELVALMSANRDGEMPDPEDSCRKIYHFSQNVPIPCYLIALVVGALESRKIGPRTLVWAEKELVDKSAYEFAEAEAMLKTAEDLAGPYVWGRYDLLVLPPSFPYGGMENPCLTFVTPTLLAGDRSLSNVIAHEISHSWTGNLVTNKTWEHFWLNEGHTVYLERRIGGRLFGEQFRHFQALGGWRELQNTINTLGDKNPVTNLIPSLNEVDPDATYSSVPYEKGFALLFYLEQLLGGPDVFIGFLKAYIQQFAYKSIVTEDWKQFLYSYFKDKVDVLDKVDWNSWFHAPGMPPVKPTYDMTLANACVALSQRWIKAQECDLDSFSSADLKDMSSHQLIEFLALLLLEAPLPVSHVKRMQQVYDFNAINNSEIRFRWLRLCIKSKWEEAIPLALKMATDQGRMKFTRPLFRDLYSFDKSRDLAVKTFLEHRASMHPVTSMLVGKDLKQDQ
;
A
#
# COMPACT_ATOMS: atom_id res chain seq x y z
N VAL A 1 11.45 11.15 -26.17
CA VAL A 1 10.03 11.08 -25.77
C VAL A 1 9.94 10.93 -24.26
N LEU A 2 9.09 11.72 -23.62
CA LEU A 2 8.81 11.65 -22.18
C LEU A 2 7.32 11.42 -21.94
N ASP A 3 7.02 10.79 -20.80
CA ASP A 3 5.65 10.62 -20.35
C ASP A 3 5.16 11.89 -19.67
N THR A 4 3.93 12.28 -19.98
CA THR A 4 3.20 13.35 -19.31
C THR A 4 1.73 12.96 -19.15
N LYS A 5 1.05 13.58 -18.19
CA LYS A 5 -0.40 13.42 -18.01
C LYS A 5 -0.96 14.73 -17.47
N ASP A 6 -1.79 15.38 -18.28
CA ASP A 6 -2.45 16.64 -17.93
C ASP A 6 -1.46 17.75 -17.52
N LEU A 7 -0.27 17.77 -18.14
CA LEU A 7 0.72 18.82 -17.94
C LEU A 7 0.64 19.88 -19.03
N GLN A 8 0.88 21.12 -18.65
CA GLN A 8 1.07 22.22 -19.58
C GLN A 8 2.56 22.50 -19.71
N VAL A 9 3.11 22.43 -20.92
CA VAL A 9 4.53 22.67 -21.19
C VAL A 9 4.66 24.00 -21.93
N PHE A 10 5.51 24.90 -21.37
CA PHE A 10 5.70 26.24 -21.91
C PHE A 10 6.94 26.38 -22.75
N LYS A 11 8.03 25.67 -22.38
CA LYS A 11 9.32 25.81 -23.05
C LYS A 11 10.16 24.57 -22.80
N VAL A 12 10.93 24.17 -23.81
CA VAL A 12 11.92 23.08 -23.72
C VAL A 12 13.25 23.59 -24.26
N THR A 13 14.32 23.36 -23.52
CA THR A 13 15.69 23.55 -24.01
C THR A 13 16.45 22.24 -23.85
N VAL A 14 17.44 22.02 -24.74
CA VAL A 14 18.37 20.89 -24.66
C VAL A 14 19.78 21.48 -24.72
N ASN A 15 20.57 21.25 -23.68
CA ASN A 15 21.90 21.85 -23.51
C ASN A 15 21.88 23.37 -23.70
N GLY A 16 20.82 24.03 -23.22
CA GLY A 16 20.65 25.48 -23.30
C GLY A 16 20.11 25.99 -24.62
N GLN A 17 19.90 25.14 -25.64
CA GLN A 17 19.32 25.51 -26.93
C GLN A 17 17.82 25.24 -26.96
N ASP A 18 17.04 26.17 -27.50
CA ASP A 18 15.61 25.97 -27.67
C ASP A 18 15.35 24.72 -28.53
N ALA A 19 14.43 23.89 -28.07
CA ALA A 19 14.04 22.67 -28.75
C ALA A 19 12.56 22.69 -29.09
N LYS A 20 12.23 22.20 -30.29
CA LYS A 20 10.84 22.02 -30.69
C LYS A 20 10.25 20.83 -29.96
N PHE A 21 9.00 20.94 -29.55
CA PHE A 21 8.29 19.85 -28.92
C PHE A 21 6.86 19.80 -29.40
N VAL A 22 6.28 18.60 -29.34
CA VAL A 22 4.90 18.35 -29.71
C VAL A 22 4.35 17.23 -28.82
N PHE A 23 3.07 17.34 -28.46
CA PHE A 23 2.37 16.26 -27.79
C PHE A 23 1.84 15.27 -28.82
N GLY A 24 2.03 13.98 -28.55
CA GLY A 24 1.42 12.92 -29.34
C GLY A 24 -0.05 12.72 -28.99
N GLU A 25 -0.58 11.56 -29.35
CA GLU A 25 -1.97 11.21 -29.11
C GLU A 25 -2.21 10.89 -27.63
N LYS A 26 -3.27 11.47 -27.05
CA LYS A 26 -3.66 11.21 -25.66
C LYS A 26 -4.24 9.80 -25.51
N HIS A 27 -3.68 9.03 -24.59
CA HIS A 27 -4.21 7.73 -24.20
C HIS A 27 -5.23 7.89 -23.06
N ARG A 28 -6.22 6.99 -23.00
CA ARG A 28 -7.30 7.06 -21.99
C ARG A 28 -6.82 7.04 -20.53
N PHE A 29 -5.69 6.35 -20.22
CA PHE A 29 -5.13 6.35 -18.86
C PHE A 29 -3.61 6.56 -18.80
N LYS A 30 -2.87 6.32 -19.88
CA LYS A 30 -1.40 6.46 -19.91
C LYS A 30 -0.92 7.90 -19.99
N GLY A 31 -1.80 8.84 -20.30
CA GLY A 31 -1.44 10.23 -20.54
C GLY A 31 -1.07 10.49 -21.99
N THR A 32 -0.20 11.47 -22.21
CA THR A 32 0.16 11.96 -23.55
C THR A 32 1.70 11.99 -23.68
N PRO A 33 2.27 11.37 -24.71
CA PRO A 33 3.71 11.44 -24.91
C PRO A 33 4.14 12.85 -25.32
N LEU A 34 5.24 13.32 -24.75
CA LEU A 34 5.88 14.58 -25.13
C LEU A 34 7.10 14.24 -26.00
N GLU A 35 7.02 14.64 -27.27
CA GLU A 35 8.09 14.40 -28.25
C GLU A 35 8.94 15.66 -28.38
N ILE A 36 10.21 15.56 -28.05
CA ILE A 36 11.18 16.66 -28.10
C ILE A 36 12.16 16.37 -29.22
N THR A 37 12.28 17.31 -30.16
CA THR A 37 13.25 17.21 -31.24
C THR A 37 14.56 17.80 -30.77
N LEU A 38 15.61 16.96 -30.73
CA LEU A 38 16.95 17.42 -30.35
C LEU A 38 17.48 18.42 -31.37
N PRO A 39 17.99 19.59 -30.93
CA PRO A 39 18.50 20.59 -31.87
C PRO A 39 19.90 20.27 -32.44
N PHE A 40 20.46 19.13 -32.05
CA PHE A 40 21.76 18.65 -32.49
C PHE A 40 21.77 17.12 -32.48
N GLU A 41 22.77 16.53 -33.13
CA GLU A 41 22.98 15.09 -33.10
C GLU A 41 23.54 14.65 -31.74
N LEU A 42 22.91 13.61 -31.14
CA LEU A 42 23.34 13.00 -29.88
C LEU A 42 23.72 11.54 -30.16
N ARG A 43 24.98 11.18 -29.84
CA ARG A 43 25.48 9.84 -30.05
C ARG A 43 25.40 9.02 -28.77
N ARG A 44 25.42 7.69 -28.93
CA ARG A 44 25.45 6.76 -27.79
C ARG A 44 26.60 7.10 -26.84
N GLY A 45 26.32 7.17 -25.54
CA GLY A 45 27.27 7.51 -24.50
C GLY A 45 27.41 8.99 -24.21
N GLN A 46 26.80 9.85 -25.03
CA GLN A 46 26.73 11.29 -24.76
C GLN A 46 25.51 11.62 -23.93
N GLU A 47 25.63 12.67 -23.12
CA GLU A 47 24.56 13.15 -22.26
C GLU A 47 23.96 14.45 -22.81
N ALA A 48 22.67 14.64 -22.53
CA ALA A 48 21.98 15.88 -22.82
C ALA A 48 21.26 16.36 -21.57
N ILE A 49 21.25 17.67 -21.35
CA ILE A 49 20.47 18.30 -20.28
C ILE A 49 19.20 18.86 -20.91
N VAL A 50 18.07 18.25 -20.57
CA VAL A 50 16.76 18.69 -21.03
C VAL A 50 16.12 19.50 -19.92
N GLU A 51 15.77 20.75 -20.22
CA GLU A 51 15.09 21.65 -19.29
C GLU A 51 13.70 21.95 -19.79
N ILE A 52 12.70 21.75 -18.93
CA ILE A 52 11.30 21.89 -19.30
C ILE A 52 10.61 22.83 -18.31
N ALA A 53 10.04 23.91 -18.80
CA ALA A 53 9.15 24.76 -18.02
C ALA A 53 7.72 24.22 -18.18
N PHE A 54 7.10 23.85 -17.06
CA PHE A 54 5.79 23.19 -17.11
C PHE A 54 4.96 23.55 -15.87
N GLU A 55 3.68 23.19 -15.94
CA GLU A 55 2.74 23.35 -14.85
C GLU A 55 1.84 22.10 -14.78
N SER A 56 1.61 21.60 -13.56
CA SER A 56 0.68 20.50 -13.31
C SER A 56 -0.76 21.01 -13.23
N SER A 57 -1.71 20.10 -13.45
CA SER A 57 -3.14 20.41 -13.34
C SER A 57 -3.61 20.33 -11.88
N PRO A 58 -4.56 21.18 -11.47
CA PRO A 58 -5.26 20.99 -10.19
C PRO A 58 -5.98 19.65 -10.06
N LYS A 59 -6.23 18.98 -11.19
CA LYS A 59 -6.88 17.66 -11.27
C LYS A 59 -5.88 16.52 -11.46
N SER A 60 -4.58 16.76 -11.23
CA SER A 60 -3.55 15.72 -11.35
C SER A 60 -3.96 14.47 -10.59
N SER A 61 -3.87 13.31 -11.26
CA SER A 61 -4.16 12.02 -10.61
C SER A 61 -3.13 11.64 -9.54
N ALA A 62 -1.97 12.29 -9.53
CA ALA A 62 -0.89 12.05 -8.58
C ALA A 62 -0.99 12.90 -7.31
N LEU A 63 -1.81 13.93 -7.30
CA LEU A 63 -1.85 14.93 -6.24
C LEU A 63 -3.24 15.05 -5.66
N GLN A 64 -3.32 15.16 -4.35
CA GLN A 64 -4.56 15.57 -3.71
C GLN A 64 -4.33 16.90 -3.00
N TRP A 65 -5.13 17.89 -3.38
CA TRP A 65 -5.19 19.20 -2.78
C TRP A 65 -6.37 19.21 -1.81
N LEU A 66 -6.08 19.31 -0.51
CA LEU A 66 -7.12 19.34 0.53
C LEU A 66 -7.37 20.77 0.97
N THR A 67 -8.65 21.11 1.11
CA THR A 67 -9.05 22.39 1.70
C THR A 67 -8.74 22.38 3.20
N PRO A 68 -8.63 23.57 3.85
CA PRO A 68 -8.46 23.60 5.31
C PRO A 68 -9.49 22.78 6.07
N GLU A 69 -10.73 22.72 5.61
CA GLU A 69 -11.82 21.97 6.26
C GLU A 69 -11.58 20.46 6.25
N GLN A 70 -10.80 19.97 5.29
CA GLN A 70 -10.44 18.54 5.20
C GLN A 70 -9.24 18.16 6.05
N THR A 71 -8.59 19.14 6.70
CA THR A 71 -7.43 18.91 7.58
C THR A 71 -7.87 18.82 9.04
N SER A 72 -7.02 18.24 9.89
CA SER A 72 -7.27 18.19 11.34
C SER A 72 -7.24 19.58 11.97
N GLY A 73 -6.34 20.44 11.53
CA GLY A 73 -6.16 21.79 12.08
C GLY A 73 -7.17 22.81 11.60
N LYS A 74 -7.87 22.57 10.48
CA LYS A 74 -8.92 23.43 9.92
C LYS A 74 -8.46 24.83 9.50
N LYS A 75 -7.15 25.11 9.44
CA LYS A 75 -6.61 26.45 9.18
C LYS A 75 -5.87 26.57 7.85
N HIS A 76 -5.13 25.54 7.46
CA HIS A 76 -4.25 25.56 6.30
C HIS A 76 -4.62 24.45 5.33
N PRO A 77 -4.41 24.65 4.01
CA PRO A 77 -4.57 23.57 3.05
C PRO A 77 -3.47 22.50 3.23
N PHE A 78 -3.65 21.37 2.57
CA PHE A 78 -2.72 20.25 2.63
C PHE A 78 -2.59 19.67 1.23
N LEU A 79 -1.35 19.32 0.86
CA LEU A 79 -1.06 18.67 -0.43
C LEU A 79 -0.23 17.43 -0.17
N PHE A 80 -0.61 16.32 -0.82
CA PHE A 80 0.28 15.15 -0.86
C PHE A 80 0.26 14.49 -2.23
N SER A 81 1.35 13.80 -2.55
CA SER A 81 1.51 13.05 -3.80
C SER A 81 1.36 11.56 -3.57
N GLN A 82 0.97 10.83 -4.63
CA GLN A 82 1.01 9.38 -4.71
C GLN A 82 1.30 8.99 -6.15
N CYS A 83 2.56 8.60 -6.41
CA CYS A 83 3.02 8.33 -7.78
C CYS A 83 2.85 6.88 -8.23
N GLN A 84 2.91 5.90 -7.32
CA GLN A 84 2.78 4.49 -7.69
C GLN A 84 1.36 4.21 -8.23
N ALA A 85 1.20 3.53 -9.35
CA ALA A 85 2.25 2.94 -10.20
C ALA A 85 2.79 3.93 -11.26
N THR A 86 1.93 4.63 -11.99
CA THR A 86 2.30 5.43 -13.18
C THR A 86 1.72 6.84 -13.13
N HIS A 87 1.77 7.49 -11.96
CA HIS A 87 1.25 8.85 -11.77
C HIS A 87 2.34 9.92 -11.67
N CYS A 88 3.63 9.55 -11.62
CA CYS A 88 4.71 10.52 -11.59
C CYS A 88 4.62 11.47 -12.79
N ARG A 89 4.23 10.96 -13.94
CA ARG A 89 3.98 11.73 -15.18
C ARG A 89 2.90 12.79 -15.06
N ALA A 90 2.05 12.68 -14.04
CA ALA A 90 1.01 13.69 -13.77
C ALA A 90 1.52 14.83 -12.88
N ILE A 91 2.79 14.76 -12.45
CA ILE A 91 3.46 15.82 -11.69
C ILE A 91 4.48 16.54 -12.58
N PHE A 92 5.33 15.78 -13.27
CA PHE A 92 6.39 16.34 -14.15
C PHE A 92 6.69 15.38 -15.31
N PRO A 93 7.24 15.88 -16.43
CA PRO A 93 7.64 15.01 -17.54
C PRO A 93 8.78 14.09 -17.11
N CYS A 94 8.66 12.79 -17.41
CA CYS A 94 9.64 11.80 -16.96
C CYS A 94 9.58 10.53 -17.80
N GLN A 95 10.56 9.64 -17.58
CA GLN A 95 10.49 8.25 -17.99
C GLN A 95 9.82 7.47 -16.85
N ASP A 96 8.49 7.33 -16.94
CA ASP A 96 7.65 6.81 -15.86
C ASP A 96 7.57 5.30 -15.88
N THR A 97 8.70 4.67 -15.61
CA THR A 97 8.87 3.22 -15.58
C THR A 97 9.83 2.83 -14.46
N PRO A 98 9.55 1.76 -13.72
CA PRO A 98 10.49 1.28 -12.69
C PRO A 98 11.76 0.65 -13.26
N ALA A 99 11.84 0.50 -14.59
CA ALA A 99 13.06 0.01 -15.27
C ALA A 99 14.21 1.04 -15.22
N VAL A 100 13.89 2.31 -14.99
CA VAL A 100 14.87 3.42 -14.97
C VAL A 100 14.99 3.93 -13.54
N LYS A 101 16.22 3.98 -13.04
CA LYS A 101 16.52 4.56 -11.72
C LYS A 101 17.28 5.87 -11.89
N LEU A 102 16.99 6.81 -11.00
CA LEU A 102 17.55 8.16 -11.03
C LEU A 102 17.81 8.68 -9.62
N THR A 103 18.72 9.63 -9.52
CA THR A 103 18.87 10.48 -8.33
C THR A 103 18.13 11.80 -8.59
N TYR A 104 17.79 12.54 -7.55
CA TYR A 104 17.16 13.84 -7.76
C TYR A 104 17.55 14.85 -6.69
N TYR A 105 17.43 16.11 -7.09
CA TYR A 105 17.54 17.29 -6.24
C TYR A 105 16.28 18.11 -6.45
N ALA A 106 15.77 18.73 -5.38
CA ALA A 106 14.55 19.54 -5.47
C ALA A 106 14.62 20.79 -4.61
N GLU A 107 14.00 21.86 -5.12
CA GLU A 107 13.74 23.09 -4.40
C GLU A 107 12.23 23.33 -4.46
N ILE A 108 11.59 23.43 -3.29
CA ILE A 108 10.14 23.58 -3.19
C ILE A 108 9.82 24.85 -2.45
N SER A 109 9.18 25.80 -3.15
CA SER A 109 8.70 27.05 -2.55
C SER A 109 7.28 26.87 -2.06
N VAL A 110 7.03 27.20 -0.79
CA VAL A 110 5.73 27.06 -0.13
C VAL A 110 5.45 28.28 0.73
N PRO A 111 4.19 28.55 1.10
CA PRO A 111 3.90 29.56 2.11
C PRO A 111 4.71 29.32 3.38
N LYS A 112 5.23 30.39 3.99
CA LYS A 112 6.16 30.27 5.12
C LYS A 112 5.59 29.58 6.35
N GLU A 113 4.26 29.51 6.48
CA GLU A 113 3.56 28.83 7.58
C GLU A 113 3.52 27.30 7.41
N LEU A 114 3.86 26.80 6.22
CA LEU A 114 3.76 25.38 5.89
C LEU A 114 5.15 24.73 5.83
N VAL A 115 5.14 23.41 5.98
CA VAL A 115 6.34 22.57 5.88
C VAL A 115 6.22 21.74 4.61
N ALA A 116 7.29 21.68 3.82
CA ALA A 116 7.42 20.76 2.70
C ALA A 116 8.38 19.63 3.09
N LEU A 117 8.00 18.39 2.75
CA LEU A 117 8.86 17.21 2.90
C LEU A 117 8.83 16.40 1.62
N MET A 118 9.92 15.68 1.35
CA MET A 118 10.04 14.79 0.18
C MET A 118 10.70 13.46 0.57
N SER A 119 10.65 12.52 -0.34
CA SER A 119 11.33 11.21 -0.26
C SER A 119 12.84 11.33 -0.46
N ALA A 120 13.49 12.14 0.38
CA ALA A 120 14.87 12.53 0.20
C ALA A 120 15.45 13.03 1.53
N ASN A 121 16.75 13.30 1.52
CA ASN A 121 17.41 14.02 2.63
C ASN A 121 17.01 15.50 2.59
N ARG A 122 16.82 16.08 3.77
CA ARG A 122 16.50 17.50 3.90
C ARG A 122 17.82 18.29 3.99
N ASP A 123 18.02 19.20 3.04
CA ASP A 123 19.26 19.98 2.91
C ASP A 123 19.09 21.43 3.41
N GLY A 124 17.98 21.72 4.08
CA GLY A 124 17.74 23.03 4.69
C GLY A 124 16.58 23.79 4.07
N GLU A 125 16.35 24.96 4.63
CA GLU A 125 15.32 25.91 4.19
C GLU A 125 15.87 27.31 4.19
N MET A 126 15.30 28.19 3.36
CA MET A 126 15.66 29.59 3.29
C MET A 126 14.44 30.40 2.86
N PRO A 127 14.40 31.71 3.22
CA PRO A 127 13.37 32.61 2.67
C PRO A 127 13.43 32.61 1.15
N ASP A 128 12.24 32.67 0.51
CA ASP A 128 12.17 32.81 -0.95
C ASP A 128 12.63 34.21 -1.34
N PRO A 129 13.68 34.35 -2.17
CA PRO A 129 14.17 35.68 -2.55
C PRO A 129 13.19 36.48 -3.40
N GLU A 130 12.20 35.80 -4.01
CA GLU A 130 11.19 36.43 -4.88
C GLU A 130 9.90 36.78 -4.14
N ASP A 131 9.67 36.23 -2.95
CA ASP A 131 8.44 36.45 -2.18
C ASP A 131 8.69 36.25 -0.68
N SER A 132 8.64 37.33 0.10
CA SER A 132 8.89 37.29 1.54
C SER A 132 7.85 36.51 2.35
N CYS A 133 6.70 36.16 1.75
CA CYS A 133 5.66 35.34 2.38
C CYS A 133 5.88 33.83 2.17
N ARG A 134 6.96 33.47 1.51
CA ARG A 134 7.27 32.08 1.16
C ARG A 134 8.67 31.70 1.64
N LYS A 135 8.91 30.38 1.70
CA LYS A 135 10.25 29.83 1.92
C LYS A 135 10.49 28.65 1.00
N ILE A 136 11.75 28.36 0.76
CA ILE A 136 12.21 27.30 -0.14
C ILE A 136 12.85 26.21 0.71
N TYR A 137 12.37 24.97 0.52
CA TYR A 137 12.96 23.77 1.08
C TYR A 137 13.82 23.08 0.06
N HIS A 138 14.99 22.58 0.48
CA HIS A 138 15.97 21.90 -0.38
C HIS A 138 16.04 20.44 -0.01
N PHE A 139 16.04 19.57 -1.03
CA PHE A 139 16.08 18.12 -0.87
C PHE A 139 17.06 17.49 -1.84
N SER A 140 17.68 16.37 -1.43
CA SER A 140 18.51 15.56 -2.31
C SER A 140 18.32 14.07 -2.02
N GLN A 141 18.18 13.29 -3.10
CA GLN A 141 18.16 11.84 -3.03
C GLN A 141 19.35 11.33 -3.84
N ASN A 142 20.39 10.86 -3.13
CA ASN A 142 21.65 10.44 -3.75
C ASN A 142 21.68 8.95 -4.11
N VAL A 143 20.69 8.19 -3.67
CA VAL A 143 20.55 6.78 -4.04
C VAL A 143 19.63 6.69 -5.25
N PRO A 144 20.03 5.98 -6.32
CA PRO A 144 19.16 5.83 -7.49
C PRO A 144 17.85 5.10 -7.16
N ILE A 145 16.75 5.72 -7.54
CA ILE A 145 15.39 5.21 -7.32
C ILE A 145 14.56 5.25 -8.59
N PRO A 146 13.54 4.37 -8.72
CA PRO A 146 12.54 4.57 -9.76
C PRO A 146 11.68 5.80 -9.43
N CYS A 147 11.17 6.47 -10.44
CA CYS A 147 10.44 7.73 -10.24
C CYS A 147 9.15 7.56 -9.42
N TYR A 148 8.55 6.36 -9.39
CA TYR A 148 7.33 6.16 -8.58
C TYR A 148 7.56 6.36 -7.08
N LEU A 149 8.83 6.40 -6.64
CA LEU A 149 9.21 6.65 -5.24
C LEU A 149 9.46 8.13 -4.93
N ILE A 150 9.34 9.02 -5.90
CA ILE A 150 9.39 10.45 -5.66
C ILE A 150 8.07 10.86 -4.99
N ALA A 151 8.17 11.56 -3.87
CA ALA A 151 7.00 11.96 -3.09
C ALA A 151 7.17 13.36 -2.52
N LEU A 152 6.06 14.08 -2.39
CA LEU A 152 5.99 15.43 -1.85
C LEU A 152 4.79 15.54 -0.94
N VAL A 153 4.97 16.23 0.19
CA VAL A 153 3.90 16.64 1.08
C VAL A 153 4.11 18.10 1.47
N VAL A 154 3.03 18.85 1.54
CA VAL A 154 3.04 20.24 2.04
C VAL A 154 1.86 20.41 2.98
N GLY A 155 2.13 20.81 4.22
CA GLY A 155 1.07 21.00 5.20
C GLY A 155 1.60 21.62 6.49
N ALA A 156 0.69 21.88 7.42
CA ALA A 156 1.04 22.37 8.75
C ALA A 156 1.50 21.20 9.62
N LEU A 157 2.73 20.76 9.41
CA LEU A 157 3.30 19.55 10.00
C LEU A 157 4.17 19.87 11.22
N GLU A 158 4.08 19.00 12.24
CA GLU A 158 4.99 18.97 13.37
C GLU A 158 5.66 17.59 13.43
N SER A 159 6.74 17.48 14.17
CA SER A 159 7.47 16.22 14.29
C SER A 159 7.76 15.87 15.73
N ARG A 160 7.96 14.56 15.97
CA ARG A 160 8.44 14.01 17.24
C ARG A 160 9.51 12.97 16.94
N LYS A 161 10.60 13.00 17.70
CA LYS A 161 11.66 12.00 17.57
C LYS A 161 11.24 10.73 18.29
N ILE A 162 11.24 9.60 17.59
CA ILE A 162 10.91 8.29 18.15
C ILE A 162 12.07 7.28 18.05
N GLY A 163 13.18 7.67 17.47
CA GLY A 163 14.39 6.85 17.37
C GLY A 163 15.57 7.68 16.88
N PRO A 164 16.79 7.10 16.86
CA PRO A 164 18.00 7.84 16.49
C PRO A 164 17.98 8.35 15.04
N ARG A 165 17.21 7.69 14.17
CA ARG A 165 17.10 8.05 12.75
C ARG A 165 15.65 8.25 12.30
N THR A 166 14.69 8.35 13.25
CA THR A 166 13.27 8.42 12.92
C THR A 166 12.58 9.58 13.60
N LEU A 167 12.00 10.45 12.79
CA LEU A 167 10.99 11.42 13.19
C LEU A 167 9.64 10.93 12.68
N VAL A 168 8.59 11.14 13.46
CA VAL A 168 7.22 11.02 12.96
C VAL A 168 6.66 12.41 12.74
N TRP A 169 6.08 12.63 11.57
CA TRP A 169 5.48 13.89 11.13
C TRP A 169 3.97 13.72 11.00
N ALA A 170 3.24 14.71 11.46
CA ALA A 170 1.79 14.77 11.31
C ALA A 170 1.32 16.19 11.62
N GLU A 171 0.04 16.46 11.36
CA GLU A 171 -0.58 17.66 11.91
C GLU A 171 -0.55 17.61 13.43
N LYS A 172 -0.52 18.78 14.07
CA LYS A 172 -0.40 18.93 15.52
C LYS A 172 -1.35 18.04 16.31
N GLU A 173 -2.58 17.88 15.83
CA GLU A 173 -3.65 17.12 16.48
C GLU A 173 -3.38 15.61 16.50
N LEU A 174 -2.49 15.10 15.65
CA LEU A 174 -2.22 13.68 15.49
C LEU A 174 -0.80 13.27 15.90
N VAL A 175 0.13 14.21 16.00
CA VAL A 175 1.56 13.88 16.08
C VAL A 175 1.92 13.09 17.35
N ASP A 176 1.32 13.38 18.48
CA ASP A 176 1.63 12.68 19.74
C ASP A 176 1.07 11.25 19.74
N LYS A 177 -0.15 11.06 19.23
CA LYS A 177 -0.76 9.74 19.05
C LYS A 177 0.09 8.89 18.09
N SER A 178 0.59 9.51 17.03
CA SER A 178 1.43 8.85 16.03
C SER A 178 2.77 8.43 16.62
N ALA A 179 3.40 9.28 17.43
CA ALA A 179 4.65 8.96 18.12
C ALA A 179 4.48 7.74 19.04
N TYR A 180 3.38 7.66 19.75
CA TYR A 180 3.05 6.50 20.60
C TYR A 180 2.84 5.24 19.77
N GLU A 181 2.01 5.33 18.72
CA GLU A 181 1.64 4.17 17.91
C GLU A 181 2.84 3.53 17.20
N PHE A 182 3.80 4.34 16.76
CA PHE A 182 4.94 3.91 15.95
C PHE A 182 6.26 3.85 16.73
N ALA A 183 6.19 3.81 18.04
CA ALA A 183 7.38 3.83 18.91
C ALA A 183 8.32 2.64 18.71
N GLU A 184 7.84 1.54 18.11
CA GLU A 184 8.62 0.32 17.85
C GLU A 184 9.40 0.37 16.53
N ALA A 185 9.34 1.46 15.79
CA ALA A 185 9.95 1.54 14.45
C ALA A 185 11.46 1.23 14.45
N GLU A 186 12.23 1.75 15.44
CA GLU A 186 13.67 1.48 15.47
C GLU A 186 13.98 0.00 15.74
N ALA A 187 13.20 -0.64 16.60
CA ALA A 187 13.35 -2.08 16.85
C ALA A 187 13.10 -2.89 15.57
N MET A 188 12.11 -2.49 14.78
CA MET A 188 11.81 -3.11 13.49
C MET A 188 12.92 -2.86 12.47
N LEU A 189 13.46 -1.65 12.41
CA LEU A 189 14.60 -1.32 11.53
C LEU A 189 15.82 -2.17 11.84
N LYS A 190 16.18 -2.30 13.11
CA LYS A 190 17.32 -3.12 13.54
C LYS A 190 17.12 -4.59 13.19
N THR A 191 15.92 -5.10 13.42
CA THR A 191 15.57 -6.47 13.06
C THR A 191 15.69 -6.69 11.56
N ALA A 192 15.17 -5.76 10.76
CA ALA A 192 15.28 -5.82 9.30
C ALA A 192 16.72 -5.76 8.82
N GLU A 193 17.55 -4.92 9.43
CA GLU A 193 18.99 -4.88 9.11
C GLU A 193 19.69 -6.20 9.38
N ASP A 194 19.35 -6.86 10.48
CA ASP A 194 19.89 -8.19 10.78
C ASP A 194 19.46 -9.24 9.75
N LEU A 195 18.23 -9.16 9.28
CA LEU A 195 17.67 -10.11 8.33
C LEU A 195 18.12 -9.85 6.88
N ALA A 196 18.21 -8.58 6.47
CA ALA A 196 18.33 -8.19 5.07
C ALA A 196 19.64 -7.50 4.70
N GLY A 197 20.37 -6.98 5.67
CA GLY A 197 21.62 -6.26 5.43
C GLY A 197 21.52 -4.77 5.76
N PRO A 198 22.57 -3.98 5.43
CA PRO A 198 22.61 -2.57 5.84
C PRO A 198 21.47 -1.74 5.26
N TYR A 199 20.95 -0.82 6.06
CA TYR A 199 19.98 0.18 5.66
C TYR A 199 20.73 1.33 4.97
N VAL A 200 20.50 1.53 3.69
CA VAL A 200 21.33 2.44 2.87
C VAL A 200 20.78 3.86 2.76
N TRP A 201 19.57 4.10 3.28
CA TRP A 201 18.85 5.35 3.03
C TRP A 201 19.14 6.47 4.05
N GLY A 202 19.85 6.16 5.12
CA GLY A 202 20.18 7.12 6.18
C GLY A 202 19.03 7.28 7.18
N ARG A 203 18.08 8.17 6.89
CA ARG A 203 16.90 8.43 7.72
C ARG A 203 15.76 7.46 7.41
N TYR A 204 14.96 7.18 8.40
CA TYR A 204 13.66 6.55 8.23
C TYR A 204 12.61 7.36 8.99
N ASP A 205 11.99 8.31 8.34
CA ASP A 205 10.91 9.11 8.91
C ASP A 205 9.55 8.54 8.51
N LEU A 206 8.53 8.85 9.30
CA LEU A 206 7.14 8.47 9.04
C LEU A 206 6.30 9.74 8.92
N LEU A 207 5.38 9.76 7.97
CA LEU A 207 4.39 10.82 7.82
C LEU A 207 3.00 10.21 7.91
N VAL A 208 2.18 10.72 8.84
CA VAL A 208 0.77 10.34 8.92
C VAL A 208 -0.02 11.34 8.09
N LEU A 209 -0.67 10.85 7.05
CA LEU A 209 -1.45 11.64 6.11
C LEU A 209 -2.85 11.91 6.64
N PRO A 210 -3.59 12.83 6.01
CA PRO A 210 -5.04 12.94 6.24
C PRO A 210 -5.79 11.66 5.85
N PRO A 211 -7.02 11.48 6.35
CA PRO A 211 -7.76 10.22 6.19
C PRO A 211 -8.03 9.78 4.75
N SER A 212 -7.97 10.67 3.78
CA SER A 212 -8.19 10.35 2.36
C SER A 212 -7.05 9.61 1.70
N PHE A 213 -5.90 9.45 2.38
CA PHE A 213 -4.76 8.71 1.83
C PHE A 213 -5.21 7.30 1.42
N PRO A 214 -4.97 6.88 0.16
CA PRO A 214 -5.67 5.71 -0.40
C PRO A 214 -5.11 4.35 0.00
N TYR A 215 -3.91 4.27 0.59
CA TYR A 215 -3.26 3.02 0.94
C TYR A 215 -2.98 2.92 2.44
N GLY A 216 -2.58 1.75 2.89
CA GLY A 216 -2.10 1.56 4.26
C GLY A 216 -0.80 2.30 4.51
N GLY A 217 0.14 2.14 3.57
CA GLY A 217 1.40 2.86 3.56
C GLY A 217 1.95 3.00 2.16
N MET A 218 2.94 3.85 2.03
CA MET A 218 3.73 4.00 0.81
C MET A 218 5.19 4.16 1.20
N GLU A 219 6.01 3.33 0.63
CA GLU A 219 7.43 3.15 0.96
C GLU A 219 8.35 4.24 0.40
N ASN A 220 7.94 5.47 0.37
CA ASN A 220 8.78 6.56 -0.13
C ASN A 220 10.10 6.60 0.67
N PRO A 221 11.26 6.52 0.01
CA PRO A 221 12.54 6.46 0.74
C PRO A 221 12.75 7.68 1.61
N CYS A 222 13.29 7.47 2.79
CA CYS A 222 13.51 8.46 3.83
C CYS A 222 12.23 8.98 4.52
N LEU A 223 11.06 8.77 3.94
CA LEU A 223 9.79 9.31 4.45
C LEU A 223 8.63 8.39 4.05
N THR A 224 8.39 7.36 4.85
CA THR A 224 7.23 6.47 4.65
C THR A 224 5.93 7.22 4.92
N PHE A 225 5.00 7.15 3.98
CA PHE A 225 3.64 7.69 4.13
C PHE A 225 2.74 6.62 4.74
N VAL A 226 1.92 6.97 5.73
CA VAL A 226 0.97 6.04 6.34
C VAL A 226 -0.39 6.65 6.56
N THR A 227 -1.41 5.81 6.50
CA THR A 227 -2.80 6.15 6.80
C THR A 227 -3.01 6.38 8.29
N PRO A 228 -3.84 7.36 8.68
CA PRO A 228 -4.21 7.50 10.10
C PRO A 228 -5.08 6.36 10.62
N THR A 229 -5.59 5.47 9.76
CA THR A 229 -6.35 4.29 10.19
C THR A 229 -5.50 3.28 10.97
N LEU A 230 -4.16 3.46 11.01
CA LEU A 230 -3.27 2.66 11.85
C LEU A 230 -3.30 3.07 13.32
N LEU A 231 -3.86 4.21 13.66
CA LEU A 231 -3.85 4.77 15.01
C LEU A 231 -4.91 4.10 15.89
N ALA A 232 -4.69 2.82 16.20
CA ALA A 232 -5.61 2.02 17.02
C ALA A 232 -5.46 2.30 18.52
N GLY A 233 -4.36 2.95 18.93
CA GLY A 233 -4.09 3.30 20.33
C GLY A 233 -3.34 2.23 21.12
N ASP A 234 -3.13 1.05 20.55
CA ASP A 234 -2.51 -0.11 21.22
C ASP A 234 -1.34 -0.73 20.44
N ARG A 235 -0.92 -0.09 19.34
CA ARG A 235 0.16 -0.56 18.45
C ARG A 235 -0.16 -1.86 17.71
N SER A 236 -1.41 -2.29 17.69
CA SER A 236 -1.79 -3.58 17.09
C SER A 236 -1.70 -3.61 15.56
N LEU A 237 -1.66 -2.45 14.89
CA LEU A 237 -1.59 -2.36 13.44
C LEU A 237 -0.20 -1.98 12.93
N SER A 238 0.84 -2.14 13.76
CA SER A 238 2.22 -1.79 13.43
C SER A 238 2.86 -2.70 12.36
N ASN A 239 2.20 -3.79 11.97
CA ASN A 239 2.68 -4.62 10.86
C ASN A 239 2.83 -3.81 9.56
N VAL A 240 2.01 -2.77 9.35
CA VAL A 240 2.15 -1.91 8.18
C VAL A 240 3.49 -1.16 8.22
N ILE A 241 3.92 -0.72 9.41
CA ILE A 241 5.24 -0.09 9.56
C ILE A 241 6.35 -1.11 9.24
N ALA A 242 6.25 -2.34 9.74
CA ALA A 242 7.20 -3.41 9.39
C ALA A 242 7.23 -3.66 7.87
N HIS A 243 6.08 -3.61 7.22
CA HIS A 243 5.94 -3.75 5.76
C HIS A 243 6.70 -2.63 5.03
N GLU A 244 6.44 -1.37 5.39
CA GLU A 244 7.08 -0.25 4.71
C GLU A 244 8.59 -0.19 4.99
N ILE A 245 9.03 -0.54 6.20
CA ILE A 245 10.45 -0.69 6.50
C ILE A 245 11.08 -1.74 5.58
N SER A 246 10.43 -2.88 5.42
CA SER A 246 10.90 -3.99 4.58
C SER A 246 11.10 -3.58 3.13
N HIS A 247 10.27 -2.70 2.60
CA HIS A 247 10.41 -2.15 1.25
C HIS A 247 11.74 -1.44 1.04
N SER A 248 12.41 -1.00 2.07
CA SER A 248 13.74 -0.36 1.95
C SER A 248 14.77 -1.29 1.30
N TRP A 249 14.53 -2.58 1.33
CA TRP A 249 15.33 -3.60 0.65
C TRP A 249 14.59 -4.18 -0.55
N THR A 250 13.38 -4.68 -0.34
CA THR A 250 12.59 -5.34 -1.39
C THR A 250 11.55 -4.38 -1.95
N GLY A 251 11.89 -3.79 -3.06
CA GLY A 251 11.13 -2.76 -3.76
C GLY A 251 11.97 -1.53 -4.05
N ASN A 252 12.53 -0.91 -3.05
CA ASN A 252 13.30 0.32 -3.22
C ASN A 252 14.75 0.06 -3.66
N LEU A 253 15.39 -0.93 -3.09
CA LEU A 253 16.76 -1.31 -3.43
C LEU A 253 16.78 -2.30 -4.61
N VAL A 254 16.01 -3.37 -4.52
CA VAL A 254 15.75 -4.32 -5.60
C VAL A 254 14.34 -4.05 -6.10
N THR A 255 14.19 -3.63 -7.34
CA THR A 255 12.93 -3.09 -7.88
C THR A 255 12.40 -3.98 -9.00
N ASN A 256 11.08 -4.14 -9.08
CA ASN A 256 10.46 -4.78 -10.24
C ASN A 256 10.67 -3.94 -11.49
N LYS A 257 11.08 -4.58 -12.59
CA LYS A 257 11.39 -3.88 -13.84
C LYS A 257 10.13 -3.39 -14.57
N THR A 258 9.03 -4.12 -14.43
CA THR A 258 7.71 -3.75 -14.92
C THR A 258 6.67 -4.07 -13.86
N TRP A 259 5.49 -3.50 -14.01
CA TRP A 259 4.41 -3.73 -13.05
C TRP A 259 3.80 -5.12 -13.12
N GLU A 260 4.03 -5.85 -14.20
CA GLU A 260 3.66 -7.28 -14.29
C GLU A 260 4.39 -8.13 -13.26
N HIS A 261 5.59 -7.70 -12.84
CA HIS A 261 6.43 -8.37 -11.85
C HIS A 261 6.30 -7.76 -10.45
N PHE A 262 5.19 -7.11 -10.16
CA PHE A 262 4.91 -6.43 -8.89
C PHE A 262 5.02 -7.38 -7.68
N TRP A 263 4.76 -8.67 -7.88
CA TRP A 263 4.90 -9.66 -6.81
C TRP A 263 6.32 -9.73 -6.25
N LEU A 264 7.34 -9.39 -7.06
CA LEU A 264 8.73 -9.34 -6.57
C LEU A 264 8.88 -8.30 -5.45
N ASN A 265 8.31 -7.12 -5.65
CA ASN A 265 8.27 -6.09 -4.60
C ASN A 265 7.45 -6.58 -3.39
N GLU A 266 6.20 -6.94 -3.62
CA GLU A 266 5.22 -7.13 -2.54
C GLU A 266 5.35 -8.47 -1.83
N GLY A 267 5.56 -9.54 -2.58
CA GLY A 267 5.70 -10.88 -1.99
C GLY A 267 6.90 -10.96 -1.05
N HIS A 268 8.04 -10.47 -1.49
CA HIS A 268 9.26 -10.45 -0.66
C HIS A 268 9.12 -9.50 0.53
N THR A 269 8.44 -8.38 0.34
CA THR A 269 8.20 -7.42 1.41
C THR A 269 7.29 -7.99 2.50
N VAL A 270 6.21 -8.67 2.11
CA VAL A 270 5.35 -9.36 3.07
C VAL A 270 6.11 -10.47 3.80
N TYR A 271 6.97 -11.21 3.08
CA TYR A 271 7.81 -12.22 3.71
C TYR A 271 8.72 -11.60 4.79
N LEU A 272 9.42 -10.52 4.45
CA LEU A 272 10.33 -9.84 5.38
C LEU A 272 9.56 -9.21 6.56
N GLU A 273 8.41 -8.59 6.28
CA GLU A 273 7.49 -8.05 7.29
C GLU A 273 7.17 -9.12 8.35
N ARG A 274 6.79 -10.31 7.91
CA ARG A 274 6.39 -11.41 8.80
C ARG A 274 7.58 -12.03 9.51
N ARG A 275 8.78 -12.02 8.91
CA ARG A 275 10.00 -12.40 9.61
C ARG A 275 10.32 -11.42 10.74
N ILE A 276 10.10 -10.13 10.53
CA ILE A 276 10.23 -9.11 11.59
C ILE A 276 9.23 -9.41 12.71
N GLY A 277 7.96 -9.66 12.36
CA GLY A 277 6.94 -10.02 13.33
C GLY A 277 7.31 -11.27 14.14
N GLY A 278 7.88 -12.28 13.47
CA GLY A 278 8.34 -13.51 14.12
C GLY A 278 9.49 -13.26 15.11
N ARG A 279 10.44 -12.39 14.76
CA ARG A 279 11.54 -12.01 15.64
C ARG A 279 11.06 -11.27 16.89
N LEU A 280 10.09 -10.37 16.73
CA LEU A 280 9.59 -9.53 17.82
C LEU A 280 8.55 -10.22 18.70
N PHE A 281 7.71 -11.09 18.11
CA PHE A 281 6.54 -11.66 18.78
C PHE A 281 6.48 -13.19 18.78
N GLY A 282 7.44 -13.85 18.16
CA GLY A 282 7.55 -15.30 18.14
C GLY A 282 7.07 -15.95 16.85
N GLU A 283 7.50 -17.20 16.64
CA GLU A 283 7.25 -17.95 15.40
C GLU A 283 5.78 -18.34 15.24
N GLN A 284 5.07 -18.57 16.35
CA GLN A 284 3.62 -18.80 16.31
C GLN A 284 2.88 -17.60 15.77
N PHE A 285 3.31 -16.39 16.15
CA PHE A 285 2.74 -15.15 15.63
C PHE A 285 3.02 -14.98 14.13
N ARG A 286 4.23 -15.30 13.69
CA ARG A 286 4.57 -15.27 12.25
C ARG A 286 3.66 -16.20 11.45
N HIS A 287 3.46 -17.42 11.91
CA HIS A 287 2.54 -18.37 11.25
C HIS A 287 1.10 -17.89 11.29
N PHE A 288 0.70 -17.26 12.38
CA PHE A 288 -0.64 -16.70 12.49
C PHE A 288 -0.88 -15.57 11.49
N GLN A 289 0.09 -14.67 11.33
CA GLN A 289 0.03 -13.64 10.28
C GLN A 289 -0.03 -14.26 8.89
N ALA A 290 0.78 -15.28 8.63
CA ALA A 290 0.81 -15.99 7.35
C ALA A 290 -0.55 -16.62 7.03
N LEU A 291 -1.20 -17.23 8.01
CA LEU A 291 -2.54 -17.81 7.85
C LEU A 291 -3.58 -16.72 7.55
N GLY A 292 -3.50 -15.58 8.23
CA GLY A 292 -4.35 -14.43 7.95
C GLY A 292 -4.22 -13.96 6.51
N GLY A 293 -3.01 -13.96 5.98
CA GLY A 293 -2.74 -13.65 4.57
C GLY A 293 -3.38 -14.64 3.61
N TRP A 294 -3.37 -15.91 3.95
CA TRP A 294 -4.05 -16.93 3.15
C TRP A 294 -5.56 -16.69 3.10
N ARG A 295 -6.17 -16.33 4.24
CA ARG A 295 -7.61 -15.96 4.30
C ARG A 295 -7.90 -14.76 3.41
N GLU A 296 -7.04 -13.74 3.48
CA GLU A 296 -7.20 -12.54 2.65
C GLU A 296 -7.13 -12.89 1.15
N LEU A 297 -6.21 -13.76 0.76
CA LEU A 297 -6.10 -14.23 -0.61
C LEU A 297 -7.37 -14.96 -1.04
N GLN A 298 -7.89 -15.86 -0.21
CA GLN A 298 -9.15 -16.57 -0.49
C GLN A 298 -10.29 -15.57 -0.74
N ASN A 299 -10.41 -14.57 0.14
CA ASN A 299 -11.45 -13.56 0.04
C ASN A 299 -11.33 -12.75 -1.25
N THR A 300 -10.13 -12.33 -1.59
CA THR A 300 -9.85 -11.56 -2.82
C THR A 300 -10.19 -12.37 -4.07
N ILE A 301 -9.79 -13.63 -4.12
CA ILE A 301 -10.07 -14.50 -5.27
C ILE A 301 -11.56 -14.77 -5.39
N ASN A 302 -12.28 -14.94 -4.27
CA ASN A 302 -13.74 -15.09 -4.30
C ASN A 302 -14.40 -13.83 -4.88
N THR A 303 -13.88 -12.65 -4.57
CA THR A 303 -14.42 -11.38 -5.09
C THR A 303 -14.13 -11.20 -6.58
N LEU A 304 -12.89 -11.48 -7.00
CA LEU A 304 -12.45 -11.25 -8.38
C LEU A 304 -12.85 -12.38 -9.33
N GLY A 305 -13.02 -13.59 -8.81
CA GLY A 305 -13.29 -14.80 -9.57
C GLY A 305 -12.03 -15.66 -9.73
N ASP A 306 -12.17 -16.98 -9.53
CA ASP A 306 -11.07 -17.93 -9.54
C ASP A 306 -10.48 -18.18 -10.94
N LYS A 307 -11.15 -17.74 -11.98
CA LYS A 307 -10.68 -17.82 -13.38
C LYS A 307 -10.24 -16.47 -13.94
N ASN A 308 -10.32 -15.42 -13.14
CA ASN A 308 -9.95 -14.08 -13.57
C ASN A 308 -8.42 -13.98 -13.74
N PRO A 309 -7.93 -13.62 -14.94
CA PRO A 309 -6.47 -13.51 -15.17
C PRO A 309 -5.75 -12.51 -14.28
N VAL A 310 -6.47 -11.54 -13.70
CA VAL A 310 -5.89 -10.58 -12.75
C VAL A 310 -5.44 -11.27 -11.45
N THR A 311 -5.91 -12.50 -11.20
CA THR A 311 -5.47 -13.31 -10.07
C THR A 311 -4.22 -14.13 -10.35
N ASN A 312 -3.67 -14.07 -11.56
CA ASN A 312 -2.34 -14.61 -11.86
C ASN A 312 -1.30 -13.85 -11.03
N LEU A 313 -0.27 -14.55 -10.57
CA LEU A 313 0.85 -13.89 -9.88
C LEU A 313 1.56 -12.91 -10.83
N ILE A 314 1.72 -13.31 -12.09
CA ILE A 314 2.29 -12.47 -13.15
C ILE A 314 1.20 -12.25 -14.21
N PRO A 315 0.36 -11.21 -14.04
CA PRO A 315 -0.70 -10.93 -15.00
C PRO A 315 -0.15 -10.21 -16.24
N SER A 316 -0.88 -10.26 -17.34
CA SER A 316 -0.63 -9.36 -18.47
C SER A 316 -1.30 -8.01 -18.20
N LEU A 317 -0.54 -6.93 -18.32
CA LEU A 317 -1.04 -5.56 -18.13
C LEU A 317 -1.13 -4.79 -19.47
N ASN A 318 -1.06 -5.50 -20.60
CA ASN A 318 -1.17 -4.85 -21.91
C ASN A 318 -2.53 -4.14 -22.02
N GLU A 319 -2.50 -2.82 -22.26
CA GLU A 319 -3.67 -1.95 -22.36
C GLU A 319 -4.61 -2.01 -21.15
N VAL A 320 -4.05 -2.26 -19.96
CA VAL A 320 -4.78 -2.33 -18.68
C VAL A 320 -4.18 -1.31 -17.72
N ASP A 321 -5.06 -0.52 -17.08
CA ASP A 321 -4.66 0.43 -16.04
C ASP A 321 -4.17 -0.34 -14.80
N PRO A 322 -2.90 -0.17 -14.38
CA PRO A 322 -2.40 -0.84 -13.20
C PRO A 322 -3.22 -0.58 -11.93
N ASP A 323 -3.79 0.62 -11.76
CA ASP A 323 -4.63 0.93 -10.60
C ASP A 323 -5.87 0.06 -10.53
N ALA A 324 -6.44 -0.29 -11.68
CA ALA A 324 -7.64 -1.13 -11.76
C ALA A 324 -7.38 -2.60 -11.41
N THR A 325 -6.12 -3.04 -11.49
CA THR A 325 -5.71 -4.42 -11.19
C THR A 325 -5.15 -4.59 -9.79
N TYR A 326 -5.01 -3.51 -9.03
CA TYR A 326 -4.45 -3.55 -7.69
C TYR A 326 -5.30 -4.41 -6.77
N SER A 327 -4.67 -5.38 -6.11
CA SER A 327 -5.33 -6.29 -5.17
C SER A 327 -4.31 -6.92 -4.22
N SER A 328 -4.77 -7.77 -3.30
CA SER A 328 -3.90 -8.50 -2.40
C SER A 328 -3.14 -9.66 -3.08
N VAL A 329 -3.44 -9.99 -4.33
CA VAL A 329 -2.84 -11.15 -5.01
C VAL A 329 -1.31 -11.11 -5.06
N PRO A 330 -0.65 -10.06 -5.56
CA PRO A 330 0.81 -10.05 -5.57
C PRO A 330 1.43 -10.11 -4.17
N TYR A 331 0.74 -9.60 -3.16
CA TYR A 331 1.16 -9.64 -1.76
C TYR A 331 1.08 -11.05 -1.19
N GLU A 332 -0.10 -11.64 -1.19
CA GLU A 332 -0.37 -12.87 -0.46
C GLU A 332 -0.11 -14.13 -1.27
N LYS A 333 -0.34 -14.10 -2.58
CA LYS A 333 0.06 -15.21 -3.45
C LYS A 333 1.58 -15.24 -3.60
N GLY A 334 2.21 -14.05 -3.69
CA GLY A 334 3.66 -13.92 -3.69
C GLY A 334 4.27 -14.44 -2.38
N PHE A 335 3.71 -14.01 -1.25
CA PHE A 335 4.15 -14.50 0.05
C PHE A 335 3.96 -16.02 0.17
N ALA A 336 2.82 -16.55 -0.27
CA ALA A 336 2.54 -17.98 -0.18
C ALA A 336 3.57 -18.82 -0.95
N LEU A 337 4.02 -18.34 -2.11
CA LEU A 337 5.10 -18.99 -2.86
C LEU A 337 6.40 -19.00 -2.05
N LEU A 338 6.78 -17.87 -1.48
CA LEU A 338 8.02 -17.78 -0.69
C LEU A 338 7.95 -18.61 0.59
N PHE A 339 6.81 -18.63 1.26
CA PHE A 339 6.59 -19.44 2.45
C PHE A 339 6.63 -20.93 2.15
N TYR A 340 6.02 -21.33 1.05
CA TYR A 340 6.10 -22.70 0.53
C TYR A 340 7.56 -23.09 0.24
N LEU A 341 8.32 -22.23 -0.45
CA LEU A 341 9.73 -22.47 -0.75
C LEU A 341 10.58 -22.55 0.52
N GLU A 342 10.31 -21.70 1.51
CA GLU A 342 10.98 -21.78 2.81
C GLU A 342 10.84 -23.18 3.40
N GLN A 343 9.61 -23.71 3.43
CA GLN A 343 9.33 -25.05 3.98
C GLN A 343 9.95 -26.16 3.15
N LEU A 344 10.02 -25.97 1.85
CA LEU A 344 10.55 -26.96 0.91
C LEU A 344 12.08 -27.02 0.95
N LEU A 345 12.76 -25.91 1.22
CA LEU A 345 14.21 -25.74 1.01
C LEU A 345 15.03 -25.75 2.30
N GLY A 346 14.45 -26.11 3.43
CA GLY A 346 15.20 -26.27 4.66
C GLY A 346 14.86 -25.35 5.82
N GLY A 347 13.78 -24.59 5.70
CA GLY A 347 13.23 -23.78 6.79
C GLY A 347 13.67 -22.32 6.77
N PRO A 348 13.22 -21.55 7.80
CA PRO A 348 13.37 -20.10 7.80
C PRO A 348 14.83 -19.62 7.82
N ASP A 349 15.72 -20.29 8.56
CA ASP A 349 17.12 -19.85 8.67
C ASP A 349 17.87 -20.04 7.35
N VAL A 350 17.55 -21.09 6.60
CA VAL A 350 18.14 -21.34 5.28
C VAL A 350 17.58 -20.32 4.28
N PHE A 351 16.28 -20.11 4.29
CA PHE A 351 15.64 -19.24 3.28
C PHE A 351 16.00 -17.77 3.48
N ILE A 352 16.22 -17.30 4.71
CA ILE A 352 16.66 -15.92 4.94
C ILE A 352 18.05 -15.66 4.37
N GLY A 353 18.90 -16.68 4.36
CA GLY A 353 20.21 -16.61 3.71
C GLY A 353 20.07 -16.34 2.21
N PHE A 354 19.11 -17.00 1.58
CA PHE A 354 18.78 -16.74 0.17
C PHE A 354 18.27 -15.30 -0.01
N LEU A 355 17.34 -14.84 0.81
CA LEU A 355 16.79 -13.49 0.69
C LEU A 355 17.89 -12.43 0.82
N LYS A 356 18.77 -12.59 1.80
CA LYS A 356 19.90 -11.66 1.99
C LYS A 356 20.83 -11.64 0.77
N ALA A 357 21.13 -12.82 0.23
CA ALA A 357 21.96 -12.95 -0.98
C ALA A 357 21.28 -12.35 -2.22
N TYR A 358 19.96 -12.55 -2.34
CA TYR A 358 19.15 -11.97 -3.42
C TYR A 358 19.21 -10.43 -3.40
N ILE A 359 19.06 -9.83 -2.24
CA ILE A 359 19.12 -8.38 -2.07
C ILE A 359 20.53 -7.87 -2.47
N GLN A 360 21.58 -8.54 -2.03
CA GLN A 360 22.96 -8.16 -2.38
C GLN A 360 23.22 -8.28 -3.88
N GLN A 361 22.70 -9.34 -4.51
CA GLN A 361 22.91 -9.61 -5.94
C GLN A 361 22.28 -8.53 -6.82
N PHE A 362 21.09 -8.08 -6.47
CA PHE A 362 20.29 -7.20 -7.32
C PHE A 362 20.13 -5.78 -6.77
N ALA A 363 20.84 -5.44 -5.70
CA ALA A 363 20.80 -4.08 -5.13
C ALA A 363 21.04 -3.03 -6.21
N TYR A 364 20.23 -1.97 -6.18
CA TYR A 364 20.27 -0.85 -7.11
C TYR A 364 19.83 -1.18 -8.54
N LYS A 365 19.23 -2.36 -8.74
CA LYS A 365 18.81 -2.84 -10.06
C LYS A 365 17.30 -3.01 -10.12
N SER A 366 16.78 -3.05 -11.35
CA SER A 366 15.41 -3.42 -11.67
C SER A 366 15.42 -4.75 -12.39
N ILE A 367 14.57 -5.70 -11.93
CA ILE A 367 14.62 -7.09 -12.37
C ILE A 367 13.23 -7.63 -12.75
N VAL A 368 13.21 -8.76 -13.45
CA VAL A 368 12.01 -9.53 -13.77
C VAL A 368 12.03 -10.86 -13.03
N THR A 369 10.89 -11.55 -13.00
CA THR A 369 10.74 -12.83 -12.29
C THR A 369 11.78 -13.87 -12.71
N GLU A 370 12.15 -13.92 -14.00
CA GLU A 370 13.14 -14.88 -14.47
C GLU A 370 14.52 -14.65 -13.82
N ASP A 371 14.91 -13.40 -13.57
CA ASP A 371 16.16 -13.09 -12.86
C ASP A 371 16.13 -13.67 -11.44
N TRP A 372 15.00 -13.51 -10.75
CA TRP A 372 14.79 -14.07 -9.41
C TRP A 372 14.89 -15.61 -9.43
N LYS A 373 14.20 -16.24 -10.37
CA LYS A 373 14.16 -17.71 -10.47
C LYS A 373 15.53 -18.29 -10.77
N GLN A 374 16.27 -17.68 -11.69
CA GLN A 374 17.64 -18.12 -12.03
C GLN A 374 18.55 -17.99 -10.81
N PHE A 375 18.44 -16.92 -10.04
CA PHE A 375 19.22 -16.73 -8.83
C PHE A 375 18.82 -17.75 -7.75
N LEU A 376 17.55 -18.05 -7.60
CA LEU A 376 17.05 -19.07 -6.69
C LEU A 376 17.70 -20.44 -6.99
N TYR A 377 17.70 -20.84 -8.27
CA TYR A 377 18.33 -22.09 -8.71
C TYR A 377 19.84 -22.07 -8.48
N SER A 378 20.49 -20.95 -8.70
CA SER A 378 21.93 -20.79 -8.46
C SER A 378 22.27 -20.92 -6.98
N TYR A 379 21.51 -20.27 -6.12
CA TYR A 379 21.72 -20.30 -4.67
C TYR A 379 21.49 -21.71 -4.11
N PHE A 380 20.44 -22.40 -4.58
CA PHE A 380 20.08 -23.74 -4.17
C PHE A 380 20.51 -24.80 -5.18
N LYS A 381 21.71 -24.65 -5.75
CA LYS A 381 22.23 -25.57 -6.77
C LYS A 381 22.24 -27.04 -6.34
N ASP A 382 22.33 -27.31 -5.02
CA ASP A 382 22.32 -28.67 -4.48
C ASP A 382 20.89 -29.22 -4.30
N LYS A 383 19.86 -28.39 -4.55
CA LYS A 383 18.45 -28.75 -4.41
C LYS A 383 17.64 -28.58 -5.70
N VAL A 384 18.30 -28.61 -6.84
CA VAL A 384 17.66 -28.45 -8.16
C VAL A 384 16.57 -29.50 -8.38
N ASP A 385 16.79 -30.74 -7.91
CA ASP A 385 15.80 -31.81 -8.03
C ASP A 385 14.48 -31.45 -7.30
N VAL A 386 14.59 -30.79 -6.16
CA VAL A 386 13.44 -30.33 -5.37
C VAL A 386 12.76 -29.17 -6.08
N LEU A 387 13.53 -28.20 -6.58
CA LEU A 387 13.01 -27.03 -7.28
C LEU A 387 12.32 -27.40 -8.60
N ASP A 388 12.82 -28.40 -9.31
CA ASP A 388 12.22 -28.86 -10.57
C ASP A 388 10.84 -29.50 -10.38
N LYS A 389 10.50 -29.91 -9.15
CA LYS A 389 9.18 -30.45 -8.80
C LYS A 389 8.15 -29.37 -8.49
N VAL A 390 8.57 -28.12 -8.35
CA VAL A 390 7.65 -27.00 -8.15
C VAL A 390 6.89 -26.75 -9.44
N ASP A 391 5.58 -26.62 -9.36
CA ASP A 391 4.74 -26.28 -10.51
C ASP A 391 4.81 -24.77 -10.78
N TRP A 392 5.93 -24.33 -11.34
CA TRP A 392 6.20 -22.93 -11.62
C TRP A 392 5.15 -22.30 -12.53
N ASN A 393 4.70 -23.02 -13.54
CA ASN A 393 3.72 -22.49 -14.48
C ASN A 393 2.40 -22.16 -13.76
N SER A 394 1.92 -23.05 -12.89
CA SER A 394 0.70 -22.78 -12.12
C SER A 394 0.89 -21.66 -11.12
N TRP A 395 2.03 -21.60 -10.42
CA TRP A 395 2.31 -20.51 -9.49
C TRP A 395 2.32 -19.15 -10.17
N PHE A 396 2.96 -19.04 -11.34
CA PHE A 396 3.15 -17.74 -12.01
C PHE A 396 1.97 -17.34 -12.91
N HIS A 397 1.40 -18.29 -13.62
CA HIS A 397 0.52 -18.00 -14.77
C HIS A 397 -0.89 -18.57 -14.68
N ALA A 398 -1.22 -19.31 -13.63
CA ALA A 398 -2.58 -19.81 -13.45
C ALA A 398 -3.37 -18.87 -12.54
N PRO A 399 -4.65 -18.59 -12.88
CA PRO A 399 -5.53 -17.81 -12.00
C PRO A 399 -5.98 -18.63 -10.79
N GLY A 400 -6.57 -17.96 -9.81
CA GLY A 400 -7.14 -18.61 -8.64
C GLY A 400 -6.13 -18.83 -7.52
N MET A 401 -6.49 -19.69 -6.59
CA MET A 401 -5.65 -20.04 -5.45
C MET A 401 -4.38 -20.76 -5.89
N PRO A 402 -3.30 -20.70 -5.08
CA PRO A 402 -2.06 -21.42 -5.38
C PRO A 402 -2.27 -22.94 -5.53
N PRO A 403 -1.40 -23.60 -6.32
CA PRO A 403 -1.51 -25.07 -6.50
C PRO A 403 -1.21 -25.87 -5.23
N VAL A 404 -0.48 -25.27 -4.28
CA VAL A 404 -0.12 -25.90 -3.01
C VAL A 404 -0.37 -24.92 -1.88
N LYS A 405 -1.00 -25.38 -0.81
CA LYS A 405 -1.15 -24.62 0.42
C LYS A 405 0.03 -24.92 1.34
N PRO A 406 0.79 -23.89 1.79
CA PRO A 406 1.82 -24.11 2.79
C PRO A 406 1.24 -24.67 4.09
N THR A 407 2.10 -25.18 4.95
CA THR A 407 1.72 -25.68 6.28
C THR A 407 1.80 -24.55 7.29
N TYR A 408 0.75 -24.38 8.09
CA TYR A 408 0.66 -23.32 9.10
C TYR A 408 0.57 -23.93 10.50
N ASP A 409 1.30 -23.32 11.46
CA ASP A 409 1.07 -23.59 12.88
C ASP A 409 -0.27 -22.96 13.26
N MET A 410 -1.16 -23.72 13.87
CA MET A 410 -2.54 -23.31 14.15
C MET A 410 -2.76 -22.87 15.60
N THR A 411 -1.71 -22.81 16.42
CA THR A 411 -1.85 -22.58 17.87
C THR A 411 -2.69 -21.33 18.19
N LEU A 412 -2.33 -20.20 17.60
CA LEU A 412 -3.06 -18.94 17.84
C LEU A 412 -4.40 -18.86 17.09
N ALA A 413 -4.56 -19.63 16.03
CA ALA A 413 -5.78 -19.64 15.23
C ALA A 413 -6.88 -20.54 15.78
N ASN A 414 -6.53 -21.56 16.57
CA ASN A 414 -7.49 -22.56 17.00
C ASN A 414 -8.69 -21.98 17.75
N ALA A 415 -8.47 -21.01 18.65
CA ALA A 415 -9.54 -20.36 19.39
C ALA A 415 -10.48 -19.57 18.46
N CYS A 416 -9.91 -18.95 17.41
CA CYS A 416 -10.69 -18.20 16.41
C CYS A 416 -11.57 -19.13 15.59
N VAL A 417 -11.03 -20.27 15.17
CA VAL A 417 -11.77 -21.28 14.41
C VAL A 417 -12.89 -21.85 15.27
N ALA A 418 -12.59 -22.21 16.53
CA ALA A 418 -13.58 -22.79 17.44
C ALA A 418 -14.75 -21.82 17.67
N LEU A 419 -14.48 -20.55 17.96
CA LEU A 419 -15.53 -19.56 18.18
C LEU A 419 -16.34 -19.30 16.91
N SER A 420 -15.69 -19.19 15.75
CA SER A 420 -16.40 -19.00 14.48
C SER A 420 -17.34 -20.17 14.17
N GLN A 421 -16.91 -21.40 14.43
CA GLN A 421 -17.75 -22.58 14.23
C GLN A 421 -18.95 -22.61 15.18
N ARG A 422 -18.80 -22.16 16.41
CA ARG A 422 -19.91 -22.03 17.35
C ARG A 422 -21.00 -21.10 16.79
N TRP A 423 -20.60 -19.95 16.24
CA TRP A 423 -21.56 -19.00 15.65
C TRP A 423 -22.20 -19.54 14.37
N ILE A 424 -21.42 -20.20 13.51
CA ILE A 424 -21.93 -20.76 12.25
C ILE A 424 -22.95 -21.85 12.50
N LYS A 425 -22.71 -22.69 13.50
CA LYS A 425 -23.59 -23.84 13.84
C LYS A 425 -24.73 -23.47 14.76
N ALA A 426 -24.72 -22.29 15.37
CA ALA A 426 -25.72 -21.88 16.33
C ALA A 426 -27.09 -21.68 15.66
N GLN A 427 -28.13 -22.17 16.33
CA GLN A 427 -29.52 -21.84 16.01
C GLN A 427 -29.98 -20.73 16.95
N GLU A 428 -31.17 -20.14 16.73
CA GLU A 428 -31.65 -19.03 17.57
C GLU A 428 -31.72 -19.41 19.06
N CYS A 429 -32.07 -20.66 19.36
CA CYS A 429 -32.12 -21.15 20.76
C CYS A 429 -30.73 -21.22 21.42
N ASP A 430 -29.65 -21.24 20.62
CA ASP A 430 -28.28 -21.34 21.13
C ASP A 430 -27.65 -19.98 21.42
N LEU A 431 -28.28 -18.87 21.03
CA LEU A 431 -27.67 -17.54 21.09
C LEU A 431 -27.39 -17.07 22.54
N ASP A 432 -28.17 -17.56 23.49
CA ASP A 432 -27.97 -17.23 24.91
C ASP A 432 -26.71 -17.85 25.51
N SER A 433 -26.08 -18.83 24.82
CA SER A 433 -24.84 -19.45 25.26
C SER A 433 -23.61 -18.58 25.06
N PHE A 434 -23.73 -17.51 24.27
CA PHE A 434 -22.63 -16.58 23.99
C PHE A 434 -22.59 -15.47 25.04
N SER A 435 -21.37 -15.08 25.42
CA SER A 435 -21.14 -13.98 26.37
C SER A 435 -19.82 -13.29 26.09
N SER A 436 -19.59 -12.15 26.73
CA SER A 436 -18.33 -11.39 26.62
C SER A 436 -17.11 -12.22 27.04
N ALA A 437 -17.30 -13.25 27.85
CA ALA A 437 -16.22 -14.16 28.25
C ALA A 437 -15.60 -14.91 27.08
N ASP A 438 -16.31 -15.07 25.98
CA ASP A 438 -15.81 -15.73 24.77
C ASP A 438 -14.57 -15.02 24.20
N LEU A 439 -14.46 -13.71 24.39
CA LEU A 439 -13.35 -12.88 23.86
C LEU A 439 -12.29 -12.57 24.89
N LYS A 440 -12.41 -13.07 26.12
CA LYS A 440 -11.57 -12.70 27.27
C LYS A 440 -10.07 -12.79 26.97
N ASP A 441 -9.65 -13.85 26.31
CA ASP A 441 -8.24 -14.14 26.05
C ASP A 441 -7.82 -13.87 24.59
N MET A 442 -8.68 -13.20 23.82
CA MET A 442 -8.40 -12.91 22.41
C MET A 442 -7.75 -11.55 22.24
N SER A 443 -6.63 -11.54 21.49
CA SER A 443 -5.98 -10.30 21.05
C SER A 443 -6.78 -9.64 19.91
N SER A 444 -6.44 -8.39 19.59
CA SER A 444 -6.99 -7.71 18.40
C SER A 444 -6.76 -8.52 17.14
N HIS A 445 -5.59 -9.12 16.98
CA HIS A 445 -5.26 -9.96 15.83
C HIS A 445 -6.16 -11.19 15.73
N GLN A 446 -6.50 -11.79 16.86
CA GLN A 446 -7.40 -12.95 16.90
C GLN A 446 -8.83 -12.54 16.59
N LEU A 447 -9.28 -11.36 17.02
CA LEU A 447 -10.61 -10.85 16.66
C LEU A 447 -10.71 -10.60 15.15
N ILE A 448 -9.67 -10.09 14.54
CA ILE A 448 -9.59 -9.91 13.07
C ILE A 448 -9.75 -11.26 12.37
N GLU A 449 -9.03 -12.29 12.80
CA GLU A 449 -9.12 -13.64 12.20
C GLU A 449 -10.51 -14.24 12.41
N PHE A 450 -11.09 -14.11 13.61
CA PHE A 450 -12.44 -14.58 13.90
C PHE A 450 -13.45 -14.00 12.91
N LEU A 451 -13.43 -12.67 12.73
CA LEU A 451 -14.33 -12.00 11.79
C LEU A 451 -14.04 -12.38 10.33
N ALA A 452 -12.78 -12.52 9.98
CA ALA A 452 -12.38 -12.95 8.63
C ALA A 452 -12.91 -14.34 8.30
N LEU A 453 -12.88 -15.26 9.25
CA LEU A 453 -13.44 -16.61 9.08
C LEU A 453 -14.96 -16.56 8.83
N LEU A 454 -15.68 -15.71 9.58
CA LEU A 454 -17.13 -15.54 9.38
C LEU A 454 -17.45 -14.96 7.99
N LEU A 455 -16.59 -14.06 7.50
CA LEU A 455 -16.79 -13.44 6.18
C LEU A 455 -16.58 -14.42 5.02
N LEU A 456 -15.84 -15.50 5.22
CA LEU A 456 -15.64 -16.54 4.20
C LEU A 456 -16.83 -17.52 4.10
N GLU A 457 -17.71 -17.53 5.10
CA GLU A 457 -18.85 -18.42 5.15
C GLU A 457 -20.11 -17.78 4.55
N ALA A 458 -21.17 -18.55 4.42
CA ALA A 458 -22.48 -18.03 4.05
C ALA A 458 -22.96 -16.97 5.06
N PRO A 459 -23.82 -16.02 4.64
CA PRO A 459 -24.29 -14.98 5.55
C PRO A 459 -24.95 -15.57 6.80
N LEU A 460 -24.58 -15.03 7.97
CA LEU A 460 -25.25 -15.37 9.22
C LEU A 460 -26.65 -14.75 9.26
N PRO A 461 -27.60 -15.38 9.94
CA PRO A 461 -28.91 -14.74 10.21
C PRO A 461 -28.74 -13.40 10.94
N VAL A 462 -29.66 -12.47 10.70
CA VAL A 462 -29.65 -11.16 11.38
C VAL A 462 -29.67 -11.33 12.91
N SER A 463 -30.41 -12.30 13.42
CA SER A 463 -30.47 -12.60 14.86
C SER A 463 -29.08 -12.86 15.46
N HIS A 464 -28.19 -13.51 14.70
CA HIS A 464 -26.82 -13.82 15.12
C HIS A 464 -25.98 -12.56 15.27
N VAL A 465 -25.98 -11.69 14.26
CA VAL A 465 -25.18 -10.45 14.33
C VAL A 465 -25.73 -9.48 15.37
N LYS A 466 -27.05 -9.43 15.57
CA LYS A 466 -27.65 -8.65 16.67
C LYS A 466 -27.17 -9.15 18.03
N ARG A 467 -27.17 -10.47 18.24
CA ARG A 467 -26.69 -11.08 19.48
C ARG A 467 -25.19 -10.80 19.66
N MET A 468 -24.41 -10.91 18.58
CA MET A 468 -22.96 -10.63 18.60
C MET A 468 -22.69 -9.20 19.06
N GLN A 469 -23.47 -8.22 18.58
CA GLN A 469 -23.36 -6.85 19.07
C GLN A 469 -23.72 -6.73 20.56
N GLN A 470 -24.76 -7.43 21.03
CA GLN A 470 -25.16 -7.40 22.44
C GLN A 470 -24.02 -7.91 23.35
N VAL A 471 -23.36 -9.01 22.99
CA VAL A 471 -22.41 -9.68 23.89
C VAL A 471 -20.98 -9.18 23.71
N TYR A 472 -20.59 -8.75 22.51
CA TYR A 472 -19.21 -8.34 22.20
C TYR A 472 -19.02 -6.85 22.04
N ASP A 473 -20.09 -6.11 21.78
CA ASP A 473 -20.09 -4.65 21.57
C ASP A 473 -19.04 -4.20 20.53
N PHE A 474 -19.03 -4.85 19.39
CA PHE A 474 -18.10 -4.52 18.29
C PHE A 474 -18.29 -3.10 17.76
N ASN A 475 -19.50 -2.53 17.86
CA ASN A 475 -19.74 -1.15 17.43
C ASN A 475 -18.88 -0.13 18.21
N ALA A 476 -18.44 -0.47 19.42
CA ALA A 476 -17.60 0.39 20.24
C ALA A 476 -16.09 0.28 19.92
N ILE A 477 -15.68 -0.70 19.11
CA ILE A 477 -14.26 -0.94 18.79
C ILE A 477 -13.81 0.00 17.68
N ASN A 478 -12.74 0.76 17.94
CA ASN A 478 -12.19 1.75 17.01
C ASN A 478 -11.08 1.21 16.14
N ASN A 479 -10.51 0.02 16.44
CA ASN A 479 -9.52 -0.61 15.55
C ASN A 479 -10.13 -0.77 14.17
N SER A 480 -9.53 -0.13 13.17
CA SER A 480 -10.11 -0.05 11.82
C SER A 480 -10.26 -1.42 11.14
N GLU A 481 -9.32 -2.34 11.38
CA GLU A 481 -9.37 -3.69 10.78
C GLU A 481 -10.50 -4.53 11.36
N ILE A 482 -10.75 -4.39 12.67
CA ILE A 482 -11.86 -5.06 13.35
C ILE A 482 -13.18 -4.45 12.88
N ARG A 483 -13.28 -3.11 12.95
CA ARG A 483 -14.50 -2.38 12.58
C ARG A 483 -14.89 -2.64 11.13
N PHE A 484 -13.93 -2.64 10.23
CA PHE A 484 -14.15 -2.92 8.81
C PHE A 484 -14.80 -4.29 8.59
N ARG A 485 -14.23 -5.33 9.21
CA ARG A 485 -14.75 -6.69 9.04
C ARG A 485 -16.08 -6.88 9.72
N TRP A 486 -16.26 -6.28 10.89
CA TRP A 486 -17.53 -6.31 11.60
C TRP A 486 -18.66 -5.69 10.77
N LEU A 487 -18.43 -4.50 10.21
CA LEU A 487 -19.44 -3.82 9.40
C LEU A 487 -19.76 -4.59 8.11
N ARG A 488 -18.74 -5.17 7.48
CA ARG A 488 -18.97 -6.04 6.32
C ARG A 488 -19.85 -7.25 6.68
N LEU A 489 -19.58 -7.86 7.82
CA LEU A 489 -20.38 -8.99 8.31
C LEU A 489 -21.82 -8.59 8.53
N CYS A 490 -22.06 -7.44 9.15
CA CYS A 490 -23.41 -6.92 9.39
C CYS A 490 -24.18 -6.67 8.09
N ILE A 491 -23.55 -6.05 7.11
CA ILE A 491 -24.19 -5.77 5.81
C ILE A 491 -24.44 -7.08 5.05
N LYS A 492 -23.51 -8.01 5.09
CA LYS A 492 -23.68 -9.34 4.48
C LYS A 492 -24.88 -10.09 5.07
N SER A 493 -25.11 -9.91 6.37
CA SER A 493 -26.27 -10.48 7.08
C SER A 493 -27.54 -9.65 6.94
N LYS A 494 -27.49 -8.55 6.18
CA LYS A 494 -28.62 -7.67 5.88
C LYS A 494 -29.21 -6.99 7.11
N TRP A 495 -28.36 -6.58 8.04
CA TRP A 495 -28.76 -5.83 9.22
C TRP A 495 -28.84 -4.34 8.88
N GLU A 496 -30.05 -3.82 8.69
CA GLU A 496 -30.28 -2.45 8.23
C GLU A 496 -29.69 -1.39 9.16
N GLU A 497 -29.67 -1.63 10.48
CA GLU A 497 -29.10 -0.69 11.45
C GLU A 497 -27.59 -0.45 11.26
N ALA A 498 -26.89 -1.36 10.58
CA ALA A 498 -25.47 -1.20 10.28
C ALA A 498 -25.20 -0.28 9.08
N ILE A 499 -26.21 0.03 8.28
CA ILE A 499 -26.06 0.85 7.06
C ILE A 499 -25.42 2.21 7.37
N PRO A 500 -25.94 3.02 8.33
CA PRO A 500 -25.30 4.31 8.62
C PRO A 500 -23.86 4.18 9.10
N LEU A 501 -23.55 3.14 9.87
CA LEU A 501 -22.20 2.89 10.38
C LEU A 501 -21.22 2.54 9.25
N ALA A 502 -21.65 1.72 8.31
CA ALA A 502 -20.83 1.35 7.15
C ALA A 502 -20.61 2.54 6.22
N LEU A 503 -21.64 3.35 5.96
CA LEU A 503 -21.51 4.58 5.18
C LEU A 503 -20.56 5.57 5.85
N LYS A 504 -20.65 5.71 7.16
CA LYS A 504 -19.75 6.59 7.91
C LYS A 504 -18.28 6.15 7.76
N MET A 505 -17.98 4.88 7.95
CA MET A 505 -16.61 4.38 7.80
C MET A 505 -16.12 4.52 6.34
N ALA A 506 -16.98 4.28 5.37
CA ALA A 506 -16.62 4.40 3.96
C ALA A 506 -16.25 5.83 3.54
N THR A 507 -16.72 6.85 4.27
CA THR A 507 -16.55 8.27 3.95
C THR A 507 -15.65 9.02 4.92
N ASP A 508 -15.52 8.59 6.18
CA ASP A 508 -14.66 9.23 7.19
C ASP A 508 -13.16 9.06 6.86
N GLN A 509 -12.83 8.04 6.11
CA GLN A 509 -11.47 7.73 5.66
C GLN A 509 -11.52 7.28 4.20
N GLY A 510 -10.38 7.25 3.53
CA GLY A 510 -10.32 6.93 2.09
C GLY A 510 -9.35 5.81 1.76
N ARG A 511 -8.93 5.02 2.72
CA ARG A 511 -8.10 3.85 2.47
C ARG A 511 -8.89 2.85 1.62
N MET A 512 -8.43 2.59 0.40
CA MET A 512 -9.20 1.78 -0.56
C MET A 512 -9.48 0.35 -0.09
N LYS A 513 -8.59 -0.21 0.71
CA LYS A 513 -8.80 -1.51 1.36
C LYS A 513 -10.14 -1.57 2.11
N PHE A 514 -10.56 -0.45 2.71
CA PHE A 514 -11.82 -0.35 3.46
C PHE A 514 -12.93 0.27 2.61
N THR A 515 -12.65 1.38 1.99
CA THR A 515 -13.67 2.20 1.29
C THR A 515 -14.31 1.45 0.13
N ARG A 516 -13.51 0.78 -0.72
CA ARG A 516 -14.06 0.07 -1.87
C ARG A 516 -14.95 -1.10 -1.49
N PRO A 517 -14.50 -2.05 -0.62
CA PRO A 517 -15.39 -3.14 -0.22
C PRO A 517 -16.65 -2.68 0.52
N LEU A 518 -16.56 -1.65 1.36
CA LEU A 518 -17.74 -1.13 2.06
C LEU A 518 -18.77 -0.56 1.09
N PHE A 519 -18.36 0.24 0.12
CA PHE A 519 -19.26 0.74 -0.91
C PHE A 519 -19.84 -0.39 -1.75
N ARG A 520 -19.04 -1.39 -2.15
CA ARG A 520 -19.54 -2.53 -2.91
C ARG A 520 -20.56 -3.34 -2.12
N ASP A 521 -20.31 -3.58 -0.84
CA ASP A 521 -21.25 -4.31 0.03
C ASP A 521 -22.57 -3.55 0.16
N LEU A 522 -22.50 -2.24 0.40
CA LEU A 522 -23.69 -1.38 0.50
C LEU A 522 -24.48 -1.32 -0.82
N TYR A 523 -23.77 -1.33 -1.96
CA TYR A 523 -24.38 -1.36 -3.28
C TYR A 523 -25.08 -2.69 -3.56
N SER A 524 -24.55 -3.80 -3.04
CA SER A 524 -25.13 -5.14 -3.22
C SER A 524 -26.39 -5.38 -2.36
N PHE A 525 -26.57 -4.59 -1.31
CA PHE A 525 -27.72 -4.71 -0.42
C PHE A 525 -28.83 -3.76 -0.91
N ASP A 526 -29.99 -4.31 -1.29
CA ASP A 526 -31.09 -3.53 -1.86
C ASP A 526 -31.49 -2.33 -1.00
N LYS A 527 -31.49 -2.49 0.32
CA LYS A 527 -31.89 -1.45 1.27
C LYS A 527 -30.90 -0.28 1.34
N SER A 528 -29.66 -0.45 0.92
CA SER A 528 -28.62 0.57 0.99
C SER A 528 -28.08 1.00 -0.38
N ARG A 529 -28.48 0.35 -1.47
CA ARG A 529 -27.91 0.62 -2.81
C ARG A 529 -28.03 2.08 -3.21
N ASP A 530 -29.25 2.63 -3.18
CA ASP A 530 -29.49 4.02 -3.59
C ASP A 530 -28.76 5.01 -2.70
N LEU A 531 -28.71 4.72 -1.41
CA LEU A 531 -28.02 5.56 -0.43
C LEU A 531 -26.50 5.51 -0.63
N ALA A 532 -25.95 4.35 -1.00
CA ALA A 532 -24.52 4.22 -1.32
C ALA A 532 -24.15 5.09 -2.52
N VAL A 533 -24.94 5.04 -3.59
CA VAL A 533 -24.71 5.85 -4.79
C VAL A 533 -24.81 7.34 -4.46
N LYS A 534 -25.86 7.74 -3.75
CA LYS A 534 -26.07 9.14 -3.35
C LYS A 534 -24.89 9.64 -2.52
N THR A 535 -24.49 8.88 -1.52
CA THR A 535 -23.39 9.24 -0.61
C THR A 535 -22.06 9.37 -1.37
N PHE A 536 -21.78 8.45 -2.28
CA PHE A 536 -20.60 8.54 -3.14
C PHE A 536 -20.62 9.82 -3.98
N LEU A 537 -21.73 10.11 -4.65
CA LEU A 537 -21.84 11.30 -5.50
C LEU A 537 -21.66 12.60 -4.71
N GLU A 538 -22.15 12.66 -3.48
CA GLU A 538 -21.96 13.80 -2.57
C GLU A 538 -20.51 13.99 -2.13
N HIS A 539 -19.74 12.91 -2.00
CA HIS A 539 -18.38 12.94 -1.45
C HIS A 539 -17.28 12.89 -2.52
N ARG A 540 -17.60 12.53 -3.77
CA ARG A 540 -16.59 12.24 -4.78
C ARG A 540 -15.63 13.38 -5.04
N ALA A 541 -16.09 14.63 -4.96
CA ALA A 541 -15.26 15.82 -5.19
C ALA A 541 -14.17 16.02 -4.13
N SER A 542 -14.39 15.50 -2.91
CA SER A 542 -13.44 15.59 -1.80
C SER A 542 -12.57 14.34 -1.64
N MET A 543 -12.81 13.31 -2.44
CA MET A 543 -12.05 12.06 -2.40
C MET A 543 -10.75 12.20 -3.17
N HIS A 544 -9.78 11.33 -2.85
CA HIS A 544 -8.57 11.19 -3.66
C HIS A 544 -8.96 10.82 -5.11
N PRO A 545 -8.28 11.39 -6.13
CA PRO A 545 -8.65 11.12 -7.54
C PRO A 545 -8.73 9.65 -7.92
N VAL A 546 -7.76 8.84 -7.50
CA VAL A 546 -7.74 7.41 -7.81
C VAL A 546 -8.88 6.69 -7.10
N THR A 547 -9.12 7.00 -5.83
CA THR A 547 -10.21 6.40 -5.05
C THR A 547 -11.56 6.73 -5.66
N SER A 548 -11.78 7.99 -6.02
CA SER A 548 -13.01 8.45 -6.67
C SER A 548 -13.26 7.69 -7.98
N MET A 549 -12.24 7.53 -8.80
CA MET A 549 -12.33 6.79 -10.06
C MET A 549 -12.71 5.34 -9.85
N LEU A 550 -12.04 4.65 -8.91
CA LEU A 550 -12.23 3.21 -8.70
C LEU A 550 -13.56 2.91 -8.01
N VAL A 551 -13.96 3.70 -7.01
CA VAL A 551 -15.29 3.57 -6.39
C VAL A 551 -16.38 3.88 -7.41
N GLY A 552 -16.18 4.89 -8.26
CA GLY A 552 -17.10 5.21 -9.35
C GLY A 552 -17.36 4.02 -10.26
N LYS A 553 -16.30 3.30 -10.63
CA LYS A 553 -16.43 2.06 -11.42
C LYS A 553 -17.14 0.97 -10.65
N ASP A 554 -16.80 0.79 -9.38
CA ASP A 554 -17.42 -0.23 -8.53
C ASP A 554 -18.94 -0.02 -8.40
N LEU A 555 -19.40 1.23 -8.37
CA LEU A 555 -20.82 1.58 -8.24
C LEU A 555 -21.48 1.91 -9.58
N LYS A 556 -20.77 1.68 -10.69
CA LYS A 556 -21.27 1.95 -12.05
C LYS A 556 -21.68 3.42 -12.25
N GLN A 557 -20.91 4.33 -11.64
CA GLN A 557 -21.11 5.78 -11.71
C GLN A 557 -19.92 6.47 -12.40
N ASP A 558 -19.17 5.74 -13.18
CA ASP A 558 -18.04 6.27 -13.94
C ASP A 558 -18.56 7.14 -15.10
N GLN A 559 -17.83 8.24 -15.37
CA GLN A 559 -18.15 9.18 -16.45
C GLN A 559 -17.05 9.15 -17.51
#